data_0bd4149179694235b483126c4a179a92
#
_entry.id   0bd4149179694235b483126c4a179a92
#
_cell.length_a   1.000
_cell.length_b   1.000
_cell.length_c   1.000
_cell.angle_alpha   90.00
_cell.angle_beta   90.00
_cell.angle_gamma   90.00
#
_symmetry.space_group_name_H-M   'P 1'
#
loop_
_entity.id
_entity.type
_entity.pdbx_description
1 polymer ?
#
loop_
_entity_poly.entity_id
_entity_poly.type
_entity_poly.pdbx_seq_one_letter_code
_entity_poly.pdbx_strand_id
1 'polypeptide(L)'
;MKLSRQKLLSPVLLLLLAIGLAACDSKESQKPATQIAAKVNSGEISVHQLNYVLAKAARGNATPEMAPKIRREILDRLVDQELAVEQAVNKKLDRSPEVLMAIENARREILARAYIEQITAGTKKPTPEEAQNYYSDHPQLFAERRIYNIQEIVLPATAGVSDELQQMLDAGKPMEDIANWLKGKEIKFAAGSATRAAEQIPLELLPKIHPLKPGQGLVIQGPQSITLMRIAASQSAPVAEAAALPRIQQFLGNQRATEAAREELSALKAKAQITYMGEFAESSEKNAAASAQAVARAYPDTSAVKSKADVAIEKGATGLK
;
A
#
# COMPACT_ATOMS: atom_id res chain seq x y z
N MET A 1 83.25 45.33 18.67
CA MET A 1 82.88 45.65 17.29
C MET A 1 81.80 44.72 16.80
N LYS A 2 80.55 45.19 16.73
CA LYS A 2 79.52 44.75 15.78
C LYS A 2 78.27 45.58 15.98
N LEU A 3 77.97 46.37 14.94
CA LEU A 3 76.86 47.32 14.91
C LEU A 3 75.47 46.70 14.91
N SER A 4 74.63 47.27 15.75
CA SER A 4 73.21 47.12 15.76
C SER A 4 72.57 47.81 14.53
N ARG A 5 71.77 47.13 13.71
CA ARG A 5 70.92 47.76 12.71
C ARG A 5 69.48 47.70 13.23
N GLN A 6 68.97 48.75 13.80
CA GLN A 6 67.61 49.07 13.97
C GLN A 6 66.96 49.33 12.61
N LYS A 7 65.99 48.53 12.21
CA LYS A 7 65.14 48.82 11.05
C LYS A 7 63.97 49.65 11.51
N LEU A 8 63.92 50.88 11.04
CA LEU A 8 62.77 51.78 11.11
C LEU A 8 61.57 51.16 10.35
N LEU A 9 60.53 50.77 11.05
CA LEU A 9 59.24 50.41 10.47
C LEU A 9 58.53 51.70 10.06
N SER A 10 58.28 51.81 8.77
CA SER A 10 57.70 52.97 8.09
C SER A 10 56.24 53.19 8.57
N PRO A 11 55.83 54.42 8.91
CA PRO A 11 54.44 54.74 9.34
C PRO A 11 53.40 54.60 8.26
N VAL A 12 53.77 54.25 7.04
CA VAL A 12 52.88 54.04 5.92
C VAL A 12 52.08 52.70 6.03
N LEU A 13 52.56 51.73 6.81
CA LEU A 13 51.84 50.41 6.96
C LEU A 13 50.70 50.48 8.00
N LEU A 14 50.71 51.52 8.87
CA LEU A 14 49.63 51.70 9.87
C LEU A 14 48.41 52.44 9.30
N LEU A 15 48.49 53.11 8.17
CA LEU A 15 47.40 53.88 7.57
C LEU A 15 46.54 53.01 6.65
N LEU A 16 47.03 51.88 6.18
CA LEU A 16 46.26 50.90 5.31
C LEU A 16 45.39 49.90 6.09
N LEU A 17 45.54 49.79 7.41
CA LEU A 17 44.73 48.89 8.24
C LEU A 17 43.46 49.55 8.80
N ALA A 18 43.32 50.88 8.64
CA ALA A 18 42.14 51.62 9.17
C ALA A 18 40.98 51.77 8.17
N ILE A 19 41.14 51.38 6.90
CA ILE A 19 40.08 51.51 5.83
C ILE A 19 39.28 50.26 5.64
N GLY A 20 39.61 49.15 6.30
CA GLY A 20 38.91 47.85 6.17
C GLY A 20 37.64 47.65 7.05
N LEU A 21 37.27 48.64 7.89
CA LEU A 21 36.18 48.49 8.87
C LEU A 21 34.88 49.24 8.53
N ALA A 22 34.77 49.88 7.37
CA ALA A 22 33.58 50.66 6.98
C ALA A 22 32.73 50.05 5.86
N ALA A 23 32.87 48.76 5.57
CA ALA A 23 32.08 48.06 4.50
C ALA A 23 31.23 46.91 5.05
N CYS A 24 30.53 47.14 6.15
CA CYS A 24 29.46 46.30 6.62
C CYS A 24 28.27 47.16 7.02
N ASP A 25 27.64 47.75 6.01
CA ASP A 25 26.30 48.27 6.21
C ASP A 25 25.40 47.80 5.04
N SER A 26 24.14 47.42 5.43
CA SER A 26 23.04 47.05 4.57
C SER A 26 23.10 45.71 3.82
N LYS A 27 23.11 44.59 4.59
CA LYS A 27 22.21 43.46 4.27
C LYS A 27 21.17 43.38 5.39
N GLU A 28 19.90 43.58 5.03
CA GLU A 28 18.80 43.21 5.86
C GLU A 28 19.12 41.87 6.51
N SER A 29 19.29 41.89 7.83
CA SER A 29 19.47 40.66 8.60
C SER A 29 18.20 39.85 8.46
N GLN A 30 18.17 38.92 7.51
CA GLN A 30 17.27 37.78 7.61
C GLN A 30 17.50 37.20 9.00
N LYS A 31 16.58 37.49 9.92
CA LYS A 31 16.54 36.86 11.25
C LYS A 31 16.73 35.37 10.99
N PRO A 32 17.71 34.71 11.65
CA PRO A 32 17.85 33.27 11.50
C PRO A 32 16.49 32.64 11.73
N ALA A 33 16.00 31.88 10.76
CA ALA A 33 14.71 31.22 10.88
C ALA A 33 14.72 30.46 12.19
N THR A 34 13.88 30.89 13.15
CA THR A 34 13.81 30.25 14.45
C THR A 34 13.44 28.80 14.20
N GLN A 35 14.24 27.84 14.66
CA GLN A 35 13.94 26.42 14.54
C GLN A 35 12.73 26.01 15.38
N ILE A 36 12.20 26.92 16.20
CA ILE A 36 11.03 26.76 17.06
C ILE A 36 9.83 27.40 16.37
N ALA A 37 8.77 26.61 16.17
CA ALA A 37 7.50 27.05 15.61
C ALA A 37 6.54 27.60 16.69
N ALA A 38 6.55 27.02 17.89
CA ALA A 38 5.79 27.49 19.06
C ALA A 38 6.46 27.04 20.36
N LYS A 39 6.21 27.81 21.43
CA LYS A 39 6.54 27.44 22.82
C LYS A 39 5.22 27.17 23.56
N VAL A 40 5.17 26.07 24.27
CA VAL A 40 4.01 25.67 25.07
C VAL A 40 4.50 25.33 26.48
N ASN A 41 4.29 26.24 27.43
CA ASN A 41 4.85 26.17 28.79
C ASN A 41 6.39 25.95 28.76
N SER A 42 6.85 24.79 29.23
CA SER A 42 8.27 24.40 29.19
C SER A 42 8.64 23.62 27.90
N GLY A 43 7.65 23.23 27.09
CA GLY A 43 7.85 22.47 25.84
C GLY A 43 8.03 23.38 24.63
N GLU A 44 8.64 22.84 23.59
CA GLU A 44 8.89 23.54 22.31
C GLU A 44 8.45 22.66 21.13
N ILE A 45 7.70 23.25 20.22
CA ILE A 45 7.34 22.62 18.95
C ILE A 45 8.31 23.15 17.88
N SER A 46 9.10 22.26 17.31
CA SER A 46 10.07 22.64 16.28
C SER A 46 9.41 22.82 14.90
N VAL A 47 10.03 23.66 14.05
CA VAL A 47 9.67 23.79 12.64
C VAL A 47 9.82 22.44 11.90
N HIS A 48 10.78 21.62 12.30
CA HIS A 48 10.98 20.29 11.73
C HIS A 48 9.79 19.35 12.03
N GLN A 49 9.31 19.34 13.27
CA GLN A 49 8.12 18.58 13.67
C GLN A 49 6.88 19.05 12.91
N LEU A 50 6.66 20.36 12.78
CA LEU A 50 5.58 20.94 12.00
C LEU A 50 5.65 20.49 10.53
N ASN A 51 6.83 20.59 9.90
CA ASN A 51 7.04 20.17 8.51
C ASN A 51 6.83 18.67 8.31
N TYR A 52 7.23 17.83 9.28
CA TYR A 52 7.00 16.39 9.24
C TYR A 52 5.49 16.05 9.22
N VAL A 53 4.71 16.71 10.08
CA VAL A 53 3.25 16.52 10.10
C VAL A 53 2.59 17.07 8.85
N LEU A 54 3.05 18.24 8.36
CA LEU A 54 2.60 18.82 7.09
C LEU A 54 2.83 17.87 5.92
N ALA A 55 4.01 17.26 5.80
CA ALA A 55 4.34 16.31 4.73
C ALA A 55 3.41 15.07 4.75
N LYS A 56 3.01 14.62 5.94
CA LYS A 56 2.04 13.53 6.10
C LYS A 56 0.60 13.95 5.77
N ALA A 57 0.22 15.18 6.11
CA ALA A 57 -1.13 15.70 5.89
C ALA A 57 -1.36 16.16 4.44
N ALA A 58 -0.32 16.63 3.74
CA ALA A 58 -0.38 17.21 2.40
C ALA A 58 -0.59 16.20 1.26
N ARG A 59 -1.08 14.99 1.53
CA ARG A 59 -1.40 13.96 0.52
C ARG A 59 -2.62 14.30 -0.36
N GLY A 60 -2.94 15.57 -0.59
CA GLY A 60 -4.00 15.98 -1.50
C GLY A 60 -4.07 17.49 -1.65
N ASN A 61 -4.13 17.96 -2.86
CA ASN A 61 -4.66 19.22 -3.41
C ASN A 61 -4.61 20.50 -2.53
N ALA A 62 -3.56 20.73 -1.74
CA ALA A 62 -3.39 22.02 -1.08
C ALA A 62 -2.93 23.04 -2.12
N THR A 63 -3.77 24.04 -2.40
CA THR A 63 -3.34 25.17 -3.22
C THR A 63 -2.35 26.06 -2.46
N PRO A 64 -1.47 26.81 -3.14
CA PRO A 64 -0.51 27.71 -2.47
C PRO A 64 -1.18 28.70 -1.52
N GLU A 65 -2.40 29.16 -1.85
CA GLU A 65 -3.14 30.10 -1.01
C GLU A 65 -3.64 29.48 0.30
N MET A 66 -3.89 28.17 0.32
CA MET A 66 -4.35 27.44 1.51
C MET A 66 -3.18 27.02 2.42
N ALA A 67 -1.97 27.03 1.92
CA ALA A 67 -0.80 26.55 2.65
C ALA A 67 -0.57 27.27 4.00
N PRO A 68 -0.69 28.60 4.14
CA PRO A 68 -0.54 29.28 5.42
C PRO A 68 -1.60 28.89 6.45
N LYS A 69 -2.86 28.74 5.99
CA LYS A 69 -3.98 28.35 6.85
C LYS A 69 -3.79 26.90 7.37
N ILE A 70 -3.49 25.96 6.47
CA ILE A 70 -3.23 24.56 6.84
C ILE A 70 -2.07 24.45 7.81
N ARG A 71 -1.00 25.23 7.57
CA ARG A 71 0.17 25.28 8.45
C ARG A 71 -0.19 25.75 9.84
N ARG A 72 -1.03 26.78 9.95
CA ARG A 72 -1.53 27.26 11.25
C ARG A 72 -2.41 26.24 11.96
N GLU A 73 -3.36 25.65 11.27
CA GLU A 73 -4.24 24.61 11.83
C GLU A 73 -3.48 23.38 12.33
N ILE A 74 -2.39 22.98 11.64
CA ILE A 74 -1.52 21.90 12.09
C ILE A 74 -0.73 22.32 13.32
N LEU A 75 -0.21 23.57 13.34
CA LEU A 75 0.51 24.07 14.50
C LEU A 75 -0.39 24.13 15.74
N ASP A 76 -1.63 24.62 15.60
CA ASP A 76 -2.59 24.69 16.69
C ASP A 76 -2.92 23.27 17.23
N ARG A 77 -3.08 22.27 16.36
CA ARG A 77 -3.23 20.87 16.79
C ARG A 77 -1.99 20.30 17.50
N LEU A 78 -0.80 20.70 17.09
CA LEU A 78 0.43 20.30 17.80
C LEU A 78 0.52 20.96 19.17
N VAL A 79 0.03 22.20 19.34
CA VAL A 79 -0.07 22.87 20.63
C VAL A 79 -1.05 22.12 21.55
N ASP A 80 -2.24 21.76 21.04
CA ASP A 80 -3.21 20.98 21.82
C ASP A 80 -2.65 19.61 22.22
N GLN A 81 -1.93 18.97 21.31
CA GLN A 81 -1.25 17.69 21.60
C GLN A 81 -0.20 17.85 22.69
N GLU A 82 0.63 18.91 22.65
CA GLU A 82 1.67 19.15 23.67
C GLU A 82 1.06 19.39 25.03
N LEU A 83 -0.01 20.19 25.12
CA LEU A 83 -0.75 20.41 26.37
C LEU A 83 -1.32 19.10 26.93
N ALA A 84 -1.87 18.23 26.07
CA ALA A 84 -2.39 16.93 26.47
C ALA A 84 -1.28 16.00 26.98
N VAL A 85 -0.12 15.99 26.30
CA VAL A 85 1.07 15.21 26.69
C VAL A 85 1.60 15.69 28.04
N GLU A 86 1.70 17.00 28.27
CA GLU A 86 2.11 17.57 29.55
C GLU A 86 1.19 17.07 30.68
N GLN A 87 -0.12 17.11 30.47
CA GLN A 87 -1.08 16.62 31.46
C GLN A 87 -0.99 15.10 31.67
N ALA A 88 -0.73 14.33 30.63
CA ALA A 88 -0.52 12.89 30.71
C ALA A 88 0.72 12.56 31.58
N VAL A 89 1.82 13.26 31.36
CA VAL A 89 3.06 13.12 32.16
C VAL A 89 2.83 13.53 33.62
N ASN A 90 2.15 14.65 33.86
CA ASN A 90 1.80 15.11 35.23
C ASN A 90 0.95 14.07 35.99
N LYS A 91 0.06 13.38 35.25
CA LYS A 91 -0.76 12.28 35.80
C LYS A 91 -0.04 10.92 35.79
N LYS A 92 1.23 10.87 35.37
CA LYS A 92 2.06 9.65 35.28
C LYS A 92 1.49 8.57 34.36
N LEU A 93 0.70 8.95 33.37
CA LEU A 93 0.15 8.01 32.40
C LEU A 93 1.26 7.41 31.51
N ASP A 94 2.34 8.16 31.29
CA ASP A 94 3.56 7.73 30.59
C ASP A 94 4.25 6.52 31.26
N ARG A 95 3.90 6.21 32.50
CA ARG A 95 4.45 5.12 33.31
C ARG A 95 3.47 3.97 33.51
N SER A 96 2.24 4.08 33.01
CA SER A 96 1.28 2.98 33.12
C SER A 96 1.70 1.80 32.22
N PRO A 97 1.51 0.54 32.67
CA PRO A 97 1.90 -0.64 31.88
C PRO A 97 1.29 -0.64 30.48
N GLU A 98 0.03 -0.24 30.34
CA GLU A 98 -0.67 -0.21 29.05
C GLU A 98 -0.03 0.79 28.07
N VAL A 99 0.31 2.00 28.55
CA VAL A 99 0.94 3.05 27.73
C VAL A 99 2.36 2.65 27.33
N LEU A 100 3.13 2.09 28.28
CA LEU A 100 4.47 1.58 27.99
C LEU A 100 4.44 0.47 26.93
N MET A 101 3.52 -0.49 27.05
CA MET A 101 3.35 -1.53 26.03
C MET A 101 2.93 -0.95 24.68
N ALA A 102 2.01 0.02 24.66
CA ALA A 102 1.57 0.68 23.43
C ALA A 102 2.72 1.43 22.73
N ILE A 103 3.55 2.15 23.51
CA ILE A 103 4.74 2.85 22.97
C ILE A 103 5.74 1.85 22.39
N GLU A 104 6.06 0.76 23.11
CA GLU A 104 7.00 -0.25 22.63
C GLU A 104 6.49 -0.97 21.38
N ASN A 105 5.20 -1.31 21.32
CA ASN A 105 4.59 -1.90 20.13
C ASN A 105 4.64 -0.94 18.93
N ALA A 106 4.28 0.33 19.13
CA ALA A 106 4.36 1.35 18.09
C ALA A 106 5.79 1.54 17.58
N ARG A 107 6.79 1.56 18.50
CA ARG A 107 8.20 1.63 18.15
C ARG A 107 8.64 0.46 17.28
N ARG A 108 8.28 -0.77 17.66
CA ARG A 108 8.60 -2.00 16.89
C ARG A 108 7.96 -1.97 15.51
N GLU A 109 6.69 -1.57 15.43
CA GLU A 109 5.97 -1.45 14.16
C GLU A 109 6.63 -0.42 13.23
N ILE A 110 7.00 0.75 13.75
CA ILE A 110 7.67 1.80 12.97
C ILE A 110 9.03 1.31 12.45
N LEU A 111 9.83 0.65 13.29
CA LEU A 111 11.14 0.14 12.90
C LEU A 111 11.02 -0.98 11.85
N ALA A 112 10.09 -1.92 12.03
CA ALA A 112 9.83 -3.00 11.08
C ALA A 112 9.39 -2.43 9.72
N ARG A 113 8.46 -1.47 9.72
CA ARG A 113 8.01 -0.79 8.50
C ARG A 113 9.15 -0.05 7.82
N ALA A 114 9.94 0.72 8.56
CA ALA A 114 11.08 1.47 8.01
C ALA A 114 12.11 0.54 7.35
N TYR A 115 12.36 -0.63 7.94
CA TYR A 115 13.25 -1.62 7.34
C TYR A 115 12.69 -2.16 6.02
N ILE A 116 11.41 -2.54 5.99
CA ILE A 116 10.77 -3.02 4.75
C ILE A 116 10.73 -1.90 3.68
N GLU A 117 10.44 -0.66 4.06
CA GLU A 117 10.47 0.49 3.13
C GLU A 117 11.88 0.68 2.55
N GLN A 118 12.93 0.48 3.32
CA GLN A 118 14.33 0.54 2.84
C GLN A 118 14.60 -0.56 1.80
N ILE A 119 14.17 -1.80 2.06
CA ILE A 119 14.31 -2.92 1.12
C ILE A 119 13.57 -2.61 -0.19
N THR A 120 12.29 -2.23 -0.08
CA THR A 120 11.43 -1.98 -1.24
C THR A 120 11.88 -0.77 -2.05
N ALA A 121 12.38 0.29 -1.40
CA ALA A 121 12.96 1.45 -2.09
C ALA A 121 14.20 1.11 -2.94
N GLY A 122 14.93 0.06 -2.58
CA GLY A 122 16.07 -0.46 -3.35
C GLY A 122 15.69 -1.27 -4.58
N THR A 123 14.39 -1.60 -4.78
CA THR A 123 13.97 -2.42 -5.92
C THR A 123 14.04 -1.66 -7.24
N LYS A 124 14.47 -2.35 -8.29
CA LYS A 124 14.57 -1.77 -9.63
C LYS A 124 13.17 -1.45 -10.17
N LYS A 125 12.97 -0.22 -10.62
CA LYS A 125 11.69 0.19 -11.24
C LYS A 125 11.45 -0.59 -12.54
N PRO A 126 10.20 -0.99 -12.83
CA PRO A 126 9.85 -1.60 -14.12
C PRO A 126 10.14 -0.66 -15.28
N THR A 127 10.65 -1.22 -16.37
CA THR A 127 10.90 -0.45 -17.59
C THR A 127 9.62 -0.30 -18.43
N PRO A 128 9.55 0.66 -19.36
CA PRO A 128 8.43 0.75 -20.29
C PRO A 128 8.23 -0.52 -21.12
N GLU A 129 9.33 -1.16 -21.55
CA GLU A 129 9.29 -2.41 -22.32
C GLU A 129 8.67 -3.57 -21.52
N GLU A 130 9.00 -3.67 -20.24
CA GLU A 130 8.39 -4.68 -19.37
C GLU A 130 6.87 -4.47 -19.23
N ALA A 131 6.42 -3.22 -19.16
CA ALA A 131 5.00 -2.92 -19.13
C ALA A 131 4.30 -3.23 -20.46
N GLN A 132 4.95 -2.97 -21.61
CA GLN A 132 4.45 -3.33 -22.92
C GLN A 132 4.37 -4.85 -23.12
N ASN A 133 5.40 -5.59 -22.70
CA ASN A 133 5.40 -7.04 -22.73
C ASN A 133 4.25 -7.59 -21.88
N TYR A 134 4.06 -7.08 -20.64
CA TYR A 134 2.95 -7.49 -19.80
C TYR A 134 1.58 -7.23 -20.43
N TYR A 135 1.41 -6.07 -21.09
CA TYR A 135 0.18 -5.75 -21.84
C TYR A 135 -0.08 -6.77 -22.96
N SER A 136 0.95 -7.11 -23.73
CA SER A 136 0.86 -8.03 -24.86
C SER A 136 0.66 -9.49 -24.43
N ASP A 137 1.28 -9.89 -23.33
CA ASP A 137 1.19 -11.26 -22.79
C ASP A 137 -0.16 -11.53 -22.10
N HIS A 138 -0.92 -10.47 -21.76
CA HIS A 138 -2.20 -10.58 -21.05
C HIS A 138 -3.35 -9.88 -21.81
N PRO A 139 -3.62 -10.23 -23.08
CA PRO A 139 -4.62 -9.55 -23.91
C PRO A 139 -6.01 -9.59 -23.27
N GLN A 140 -6.36 -10.65 -22.54
CA GLN A 140 -7.62 -10.81 -21.83
C GLN A 140 -7.83 -9.82 -20.67
N LEU A 141 -6.78 -9.19 -20.17
CA LEU A 141 -6.85 -8.11 -19.19
C LEU A 141 -6.98 -6.72 -19.84
N PHE A 142 -6.59 -6.59 -21.12
CA PHE A 142 -6.43 -5.30 -21.78
C PHE A 142 -7.13 -5.24 -23.13
N ALA A 143 -6.45 -5.62 -24.21
CA ALA A 143 -6.96 -5.50 -25.58
C ALA A 143 -8.24 -6.32 -25.83
N GLU A 144 -8.36 -7.48 -25.22
CA GLU A 144 -9.51 -8.39 -25.29
C GLU A 144 -10.30 -8.42 -24.00
N ARG A 145 -10.11 -7.43 -23.14
CA ARG A 145 -10.77 -7.34 -21.85
C ARG A 145 -12.29 -7.40 -21.98
N ARG A 146 -12.92 -8.16 -21.08
CA ARG A 146 -14.38 -8.30 -21.01
C ARG A 146 -14.87 -8.08 -19.57
N ILE A 147 -16.14 -7.74 -19.48
CA ILE A 147 -16.94 -7.77 -18.25
C ILE A 147 -17.86 -8.97 -18.36
N TYR A 148 -17.84 -9.84 -17.37
CA TYR A 148 -18.58 -11.10 -17.36
C TYR A 148 -19.70 -11.03 -16.33
N ASN A 149 -20.89 -11.48 -16.72
CA ASN A 149 -21.94 -11.86 -15.78
C ASN A 149 -21.79 -13.36 -15.54
N ILE A 150 -21.41 -13.73 -14.32
CA ILE A 150 -21.10 -15.10 -13.94
C ILE A 150 -22.15 -15.59 -12.96
N GLN A 151 -22.75 -16.74 -13.24
CA GLN A 151 -23.56 -17.51 -12.30
C GLN A 151 -22.66 -18.54 -11.64
N GLU A 152 -22.75 -18.65 -10.32
CA GLU A 152 -21.88 -19.53 -9.52
C GLU A 152 -22.73 -20.43 -8.61
N ILE A 153 -22.31 -21.69 -8.50
CA ILE A 153 -22.76 -22.61 -7.44
C ILE A 153 -21.52 -23.11 -6.71
N VAL A 154 -21.48 -22.91 -5.40
CA VAL A 154 -20.39 -23.36 -4.54
C VAL A 154 -20.92 -24.41 -3.60
N LEU A 155 -20.26 -25.56 -3.55
CA LEU A 155 -20.62 -26.70 -2.69
C LEU A 155 -19.37 -27.29 -2.03
N PRO A 156 -19.49 -28.00 -0.89
CA PRO A 156 -18.37 -28.72 -0.29
C PRO A 156 -17.78 -29.75 -1.25
N ALA A 157 -16.46 -29.99 -1.14
CA ALA A 157 -15.78 -31.02 -1.91
C ALA A 157 -16.35 -32.37 -1.54
N THR A 158 -17.15 -32.96 -2.46
CA THR A 158 -17.79 -34.27 -2.31
C THR A 158 -17.34 -35.15 -3.45
N ALA A 159 -16.82 -36.33 -3.15
CA ALA A 159 -16.33 -37.25 -4.17
C ALA A 159 -17.40 -37.59 -5.20
N GLY A 160 -17.05 -37.60 -6.48
CA GLY A 160 -17.87 -38.08 -7.58
C GLY A 160 -18.87 -37.08 -8.19
N VAL A 161 -19.02 -35.86 -7.65
CA VAL A 161 -20.03 -34.90 -8.19
C VAL A 161 -19.45 -33.93 -9.25
N SER A 162 -18.15 -33.75 -9.32
CA SER A 162 -17.53 -32.80 -10.25
C SER A 162 -17.77 -33.17 -11.71
N ASP A 163 -17.66 -34.45 -12.03
CA ASP A 163 -17.83 -34.96 -13.40
C ASP A 163 -19.28 -34.83 -13.87
N GLU A 164 -20.25 -35.16 -12.99
CA GLU A 164 -21.67 -35.00 -13.32
C GLU A 164 -22.03 -33.51 -13.50
N LEU A 165 -21.47 -32.62 -12.65
CA LEU A 165 -21.68 -31.19 -12.82
C LEU A 165 -21.10 -30.67 -14.13
N GLN A 166 -19.90 -31.13 -14.52
CA GLN A 166 -19.30 -30.76 -15.80
C GLN A 166 -20.15 -31.30 -16.97
N GLN A 167 -20.59 -32.55 -16.94
CA GLN A 167 -21.49 -33.11 -17.96
C GLN A 167 -22.79 -32.32 -18.10
N MET A 168 -23.37 -31.88 -16.99
CA MET A 168 -24.60 -31.07 -17.01
C MET A 168 -24.35 -29.70 -17.65
N LEU A 169 -23.19 -29.07 -17.35
CA LEU A 169 -22.77 -27.81 -18.01
C LEU A 169 -22.54 -28.00 -19.51
N ASP A 170 -21.85 -29.06 -19.92
CA ASP A 170 -21.55 -29.37 -21.32
C ASP A 170 -22.84 -29.68 -22.10
N ALA A 171 -23.84 -30.30 -21.41
CA ALA A 171 -25.18 -30.51 -21.96
C ALA A 171 -26.04 -29.22 -21.99
N GLY A 172 -25.49 -28.05 -21.57
CA GLY A 172 -26.18 -26.76 -21.58
C GLY A 172 -27.32 -26.65 -20.56
N LYS A 173 -27.36 -27.50 -19.52
CA LYS A 173 -28.38 -27.45 -18.49
C LYS A 173 -28.43 -26.09 -17.80
N PRO A 174 -29.61 -25.50 -17.58
CA PRO A 174 -29.76 -24.29 -16.78
C PRO A 174 -29.22 -24.44 -15.37
N MET A 175 -28.72 -23.37 -14.76
CA MET A 175 -28.21 -23.39 -13.40
C MET A 175 -29.30 -23.81 -12.38
N GLU A 176 -30.55 -23.51 -12.69
CA GLU A 176 -31.71 -23.92 -11.88
C GLU A 176 -31.89 -25.43 -11.85
N ASP A 177 -31.77 -26.11 -13.02
CA ASP A 177 -31.83 -27.56 -13.12
C ASP A 177 -30.72 -28.23 -12.33
N ILE A 178 -29.51 -27.68 -12.39
CA ILE A 178 -28.36 -28.17 -11.63
C ILE A 178 -28.60 -27.97 -10.13
N ALA A 179 -29.12 -26.81 -9.72
CA ALA A 179 -29.48 -26.57 -8.33
C ALA A 179 -30.57 -27.52 -7.82
N ASN A 180 -31.57 -27.82 -8.64
CA ASN A 180 -32.64 -28.80 -8.30
C ASN A 180 -32.08 -30.22 -8.20
N TRP A 181 -31.16 -30.60 -9.09
CA TRP A 181 -30.47 -31.89 -9.02
C TRP A 181 -29.64 -32.03 -7.74
N LEU A 182 -28.89 -30.97 -7.34
CA LEU A 182 -28.13 -30.93 -6.07
C LEU A 182 -29.07 -31.07 -4.86
N LYS A 183 -30.23 -30.38 -4.87
CA LYS A 183 -31.26 -30.52 -3.83
C LYS A 183 -31.80 -31.95 -3.75
N GLY A 184 -32.06 -32.58 -4.90
CA GLY A 184 -32.53 -33.97 -4.94
C GLY A 184 -31.52 -34.98 -4.41
N LYS A 185 -30.21 -34.62 -4.45
CA LYS A 185 -29.13 -35.41 -3.82
C LYS A 185 -28.81 -34.96 -2.37
N GLU A 186 -29.58 -34.05 -1.80
CA GLU A 186 -29.41 -33.51 -0.44
C GLU A 186 -28.03 -32.82 -0.23
N ILE A 187 -27.40 -32.36 -1.31
CA ILE A 187 -26.11 -31.66 -1.26
C ILE A 187 -26.35 -30.19 -0.95
N LYS A 188 -25.73 -29.68 0.14
CA LYS A 188 -25.80 -28.28 0.51
C LYS A 188 -24.92 -27.44 -0.45
N PHE A 189 -25.46 -26.35 -0.94
CA PHE A 189 -24.73 -25.42 -1.81
C PHE A 189 -25.17 -23.98 -1.58
N ALA A 190 -24.32 -23.04 -1.99
CA ALA A 190 -24.65 -21.62 -2.16
C ALA A 190 -24.68 -21.30 -3.66
N ALA A 191 -25.71 -20.56 -4.10
CA ALA A 191 -25.82 -20.11 -5.48
C ALA A 191 -25.90 -18.59 -5.53
N GLY A 192 -25.31 -17.99 -6.57
CA GLY A 192 -25.32 -16.55 -6.77
C GLY A 192 -24.98 -16.17 -8.21
N SER A 193 -25.08 -14.89 -8.50
CA SER A 193 -24.54 -14.31 -9.72
C SER A 193 -23.82 -12.99 -9.41
N ALA A 194 -22.76 -12.70 -10.16
CA ALA A 194 -21.99 -11.50 -10.01
C ALA A 194 -21.49 -10.98 -11.36
N THR A 195 -21.47 -9.68 -11.52
CA THR A 195 -20.79 -9.05 -12.65
C THR A 195 -19.35 -8.77 -12.24
N ARG A 196 -18.40 -9.34 -12.97
CA ARG A 196 -16.96 -9.20 -12.71
C ARG A 196 -16.24 -8.74 -13.95
N ALA A 197 -15.37 -7.75 -13.80
CA ALA A 197 -14.42 -7.38 -14.82
C ALA A 197 -13.27 -8.41 -14.87
N ALA A 198 -12.57 -8.52 -15.99
CA ALA A 198 -11.50 -9.50 -16.18
C ALA A 198 -10.45 -9.47 -15.04
N GLU A 199 -10.06 -8.29 -14.58
CA GLU A 199 -9.10 -8.08 -13.48
C GLU A 199 -9.60 -8.51 -12.10
N GLN A 200 -10.89 -8.80 -11.94
CA GLN A 200 -11.50 -9.33 -10.71
C GLN A 200 -11.55 -10.85 -10.68
N ILE A 201 -11.16 -11.48 -11.78
CA ILE A 201 -11.08 -12.93 -11.91
C ILE A 201 -9.64 -13.33 -11.63
N PRO A 202 -9.39 -14.39 -10.83
CA PRO A 202 -8.03 -14.89 -10.62
C PRO A 202 -7.31 -15.13 -11.95
N LEU A 203 -6.07 -14.66 -12.06
CA LEU A 203 -5.30 -14.69 -13.31
C LEU A 203 -5.15 -16.12 -13.86
N GLU A 204 -5.10 -17.11 -12.99
CA GLU A 204 -5.01 -18.54 -13.35
C GLU A 204 -6.32 -19.09 -13.97
N LEU A 205 -7.44 -18.47 -13.66
CA LEU A 205 -8.78 -18.87 -14.16
C LEU A 205 -9.17 -18.07 -15.42
N LEU A 206 -8.69 -16.85 -15.55
CA LEU A 206 -9.08 -15.98 -16.65
C LEU A 206 -8.83 -16.59 -18.04
N PRO A 207 -7.69 -17.28 -18.33
CA PRO A 207 -7.48 -17.96 -19.60
C PRO A 207 -8.48 -19.09 -19.89
N LYS A 208 -9.05 -19.70 -18.85
CA LYS A 208 -10.07 -20.75 -18.97
C LYS A 208 -11.47 -20.18 -19.18
N ILE A 209 -11.74 -19.00 -18.59
CA ILE A 209 -13.03 -18.31 -18.68
C ILE A 209 -13.16 -17.49 -19.96
N HIS A 210 -12.06 -16.87 -20.40
CA HIS A 210 -12.07 -15.95 -21.54
C HIS A 210 -12.62 -16.55 -22.86
N PRO A 211 -12.31 -17.80 -23.24
CA PRO A 211 -12.84 -18.42 -24.46
C PRO A 211 -14.31 -18.84 -24.32
N LEU A 212 -14.88 -18.90 -23.12
CA LEU A 212 -16.24 -19.37 -22.92
C LEU A 212 -17.26 -18.38 -23.49
N LYS A 213 -18.27 -18.93 -24.15
CA LYS A 213 -19.42 -18.20 -24.69
C LYS A 213 -20.55 -18.14 -23.63
N PRO A 214 -21.49 -17.20 -23.75
CA PRO A 214 -22.70 -17.22 -22.96
C PRO A 214 -23.37 -18.60 -22.99
N GLY A 215 -23.75 -19.11 -21.82
CA GLY A 215 -24.29 -20.46 -21.65
C GLY A 215 -23.25 -21.53 -21.30
N GLN A 216 -21.99 -21.33 -21.62
CA GLN A 216 -20.90 -22.25 -21.25
C GLN A 216 -20.36 -21.98 -19.86
N GLY A 217 -19.70 -22.95 -19.27
CA GLY A 217 -19.14 -22.85 -17.92
C GLY A 217 -18.03 -23.87 -17.68
N LEU A 218 -17.54 -23.90 -16.47
CA LEU A 218 -16.51 -24.82 -16.01
C LEU A 218 -16.72 -25.16 -14.53
N VAL A 219 -16.23 -26.31 -14.13
CA VAL A 219 -16.18 -26.76 -12.73
C VAL A 219 -14.75 -26.65 -12.23
N ILE A 220 -14.58 -25.98 -11.09
CA ILE A 220 -13.30 -25.81 -10.42
C ILE A 220 -13.34 -26.63 -9.15
N GLN A 221 -12.46 -27.59 -9.03
CA GLN A 221 -12.32 -28.40 -7.83
C GLN A 221 -11.20 -27.85 -6.95
N GLY A 222 -11.55 -27.38 -5.76
CA GLY A 222 -10.62 -26.96 -4.73
C GLY A 222 -10.52 -28.00 -3.61
N PRO A 223 -9.58 -27.81 -2.65
CA PRO A 223 -9.39 -28.75 -1.54
C PRO A 223 -10.60 -28.92 -0.63
N GLN A 224 -11.42 -27.88 -0.48
CA GLN A 224 -12.56 -27.85 0.44
C GLN A 224 -13.89 -27.59 -0.25
N SER A 225 -13.89 -27.15 -1.51
CA SER A 225 -15.10 -26.80 -2.25
C SER A 225 -14.99 -27.09 -3.74
N ILE A 226 -16.13 -27.34 -4.35
CA ILE A 226 -16.33 -27.36 -5.79
C ILE A 226 -17.05 -26.08 -6.15
N THR A 227 -16.56 -25.36 -7.15
CA THR A 227 -17.20 -24.15 -7.69
C THR A 227 -17.58 -24.39 -9.14
N LEU A 228 -18.87 -24.36 -9.43
CA LEU A 228 -19.39 -24.39 -10.78
C LEU A 228 -19.65 -22.95 -11.21
N MET A 229 -19.08 -22.55 -12.33
CA MET A 229 -19.20 -21.21 -12.91
C MET A 229 -19.78 -21.31 -14.32
N ARG A 230 -20.78 -20.47 -14.63
CA ARG A 230 -21.39 -20.37 -15.96
C ARG A 230 -21.43 -18.91 -16.40
N ILE A 231 -21.02 -18.65 -17.63
CA ILE A 231 -21.10 -17.31 -18.22
C ILE A 231 -22.53 -17.06 -18.68
N ALA A 232 -23.26 -16.18 -17.99
CA ALA A 232 -24.59 -15.76 -18.41
C ALA A 232 -24.51 -14.75 -19.56
N ALA A 233 -23.56 -13.81 -19.48
CA ALA A 233 -23.28 -12.82 -20.51
C ALA A 233 -21.83 -12.35 -20.42
N SER A 234 -21.30 -11.84 -21.53
CA SER A 234 -20.02 -11.14 -21.54
C SER A 234 -20.06 -9.94 -22.48
N GLN A 235 -19.47 -8.85 -22.06
CA GLN A 235 -19.38 -7.60 -22.82
C GLN A 235 -17.91 -7.24 -23.04
N SER A 236 -17.54 -6.91 -24.27
CA SER A 236 -16.21 -6.38 -24.60
C SER A 236 -16.03 -4.99 -23.99
N ALA A 237 -14.90 -4.78 -23.32
CA ALA A 237 -14.55 -3.53 -22.67
C ALA A 237 -13.02 -3.32 -22.68
N PRO A 238 -12.41 -3.21 -23.88
CA PRO A 238 -10.96 -3.13 -24.02
C PRO A 238 -10.39 -1.89 -23.35
N VAL A 239 -9.14 -2.01 -22.88
CA VAL A 239 -8.35 -0.90 -22.34
C VAL A 239 -7.21 -0.63 -23.30
N ALA A 240 -7.14 0.60 -23.81
CA ALA A 240 -6.06 1.00 -24.72
C ALA A 240 -4.70 0.96 -24.02
N GLU A 241 -3.66 0.57 -24.74
CA GLU A 241 -2.30 0.42 -24.23
C GLU A 241 -1.80 1.67 -23.48
N ALA A 242 -1.96 2.86 -24.07
CA ALA A 242 -1.53 4.11 -23.46
C ALA A 242 -2.17 4.37 -22.06
N ALA A 243 -3.39 3.89 -21.84
CA ALA A 243 -4.08 4.01 -20.56
C ALA A 243 -3.67 2.90 -19.57
N ALA A 244 -3.23 1.75 -20.08
CA ALA A 244 -2.83 0.60 -19.27
C ALA A 244 -1.39 0.71 -18.76
N LEU A 245 -0.44 1.17 -19.58
CA LEU A 245 0.99 1.14 -19.28
C LEU A 245 1.38 1.76 -17.92
N PRO A 246 0.87 2.94 -17.52
CA PRO A 246 1.23 3.50 -16.20
C PRO A 246 0.76 2.62 -15.04
N ARG A 247 -0.41 1.99 -15.17
CA ARG A 247 -0.98 1.09 -14.16
C ARG A 247 -0.21 -0.22 -14.09
N ILE A 248 0.21 -0.75 -15.24
CA ILE A 248 1.05 -1.95 -15.32
C ILE A 248 2.41 -1.69 -14.68
N GLN A 249 3.05 -0.55 -14.96
CA GLN A 249 4.31 -0.19 -14.31
C GLN A 249 4.16 -0.13 -12.78
N GLN A 250 3.08 0.49 -12.30
CA GLN A 250 2.80 0.53 -10.86
C GLN A 250 2.58 -0.87 -10.28
N PHE A 251 1.80 -1.71 -10.97
CA PHE A 251 1.54 -3.10 -10.56
C PHE A 251 2.83 -3.92 -10.49
N LEU A 252 3.65 -3.91 -11.54
CA LEU A 252 4.93 -4.63 -11.58
C LEU A 252 5.91 -4.10 -10.51
N GLY A 253 5.91 -2.79 -10.27
CA GLY A 253 6.70 -2.18 -9.20
C GLY A 253 6.28 -2.68 -7.81
N ASN A 254 4.98 -2.69 -7.54
CA ASN A 254 4.43 -3.19 -6.27
C ASN A 254 4.72 -4.69 -6.10
N GLN A 255 4.57 -5.47 -7.16
CA GLN A 255 4.87 -6.91 -7.16
C GLN A 255 6.35 -7.16 -6.79
N ARG A 256 7.29 -6.45 -7.42
CA ARG A 256 8.73 -6.55 -7.10
C ARG A 256 9.03 -6.15 -5.66
N ALA A 257 8.43 -5.05 -5.21
CA ALA A 257 8.61 -4.60 -3.84
C ALA A 257 8.10 -5.64 -2.83
N THR A 258 6.94 -6.23 -3.07
CA THR A 258 6.36 -7.28 -2.23
C THR A 258 7.23 -8.53 -2.22
N GLU A 259 7.72 -8.97 -3.39
CA GLU A 259 8.58 -10.14 -3.49
C GLU A 259 9.92 -9.92 -2.80
N ALA A 260 10.57 -8.76 -3.00
CA ALA A 260 11.82 -8.41 -2.32
C ALA A 260 11.66 -8.41 -0.80
N ALA A 261 10.56 -7.86 -0.28
CA ALA A 261 10.26 -7.89 1.15
C ALA A 261 10.04 -9.33 1.66
N ARG A 262 9.35 -10.17 0.88
CA ARG A 262 9.10 -11.57 1.22
C ARG A 262 10.38 -12.39 1.24
N GLU A 263 11.23 -12.24 0.22
CA GLU A 263 12.52 -12.93 0.11
C GLU A 263 13.44 -12.56 1.27
N GLU A 264 13.54 -11.26 1.58
CA GLU A 264 14.36 -10.79 2.71
C GLU A 264 13.88 -11.34 4.04
N LEU A 265 12.57 -11.27 4.33
CA LEU A 265 12.02 -11.83 5.57
C LEU A 265 12.19 -13.36 5.65
N SER A 266 12.09 -14.05 4.51
CA SER A 266 12.36 -15.49 4.43
C SER A 266 13.82 -15.81 4.74
N ALA A 267 14.75 -15.03 4.15
CA ALA A 267 16.18 -15.17 4.40
C ALA A 267 16.55 -14.88 5.87
N LEU A 268 15.93 -13.85 6.47
CA LEU A 268 16.11 -13.53 7.89
C LEU A 268 15.59 -14.67 8.79
N LYS A 269 14.41 -15.21 8.49
CA LYS A 269 13.84 -16.36 9.22
C LYS A 269 14.71 -17.59 9.14
N ALA A 270 15.29 -17.88 7.96
CA ALA A 270 16.17 -19.02 7.76
C ALA A 270 17.48 -18.94 8.58
N LYS A 271 17.94 -17.72 8.86
CA LYS A 271 19.16 -17.46 9.67
C LYS A 271 18.86 -17.30 11.17
N ALA A 272 17.61 -17.07 11.54
CA ALA A 272 17.22 -16.81 12.91
C ALA A 272 17.02 -18.13 13.69
N GLN A 273 17.42 -18.11 14.95
CA GLN A 273 17.04 -19.18 15.88
C GLN A 273 15.67 -18.83 16.49
N ILE A 274 14.63 -19.51 16.00
CA ILE A 274 13.25 -19.28 16.43
C ILE A 274 12.77 -20.45 17.26
N THR A 275 12.37 -20.20 18.50
CA THR A 275 11.79 -21.21 19.40
C THR A 275 10.40 -20.76 19.82
N TYR A 276 9.41 -21.55 19.49
CA TYR A 276 8.04 -21.34 19.93
C TYR A 276 7.83 -21.94 21.32
N MET A 277 7.11 -21.24 22.20
CA MET A 277 6.95 -21.60 23.59
C MET A 277 5.46 -21.79 23.95
N GLY A 278 5.19 -22.57 25.02
CA GLY A 278 3.84 -22.79 25.51
C GLY A 278 2.91 -23.44 24.49
N GLU A 279 1.72 -22.94 24.37
CA GLU A 279 0.68 -23.43 23.44
C GLU A 279 1.06 -23.31 21.96
N PHE A 280 2.10 -22.51 21.65
CA PHE A 280 2.60 -22.31 20.29
C PHE A 280 3.72 -23.29 19.91
N ALA A 281 4.21 -24.10 20.83
CA ALA A 281 5.33 -25.04 20.58
C ALA A 281 4.96 -26.12 19.55
N GLU A 282 3.70 -26.58 19.56
CA GLU A 282 3.21 -27.66 18.68
C GLU A 282 2.77 -27.18 17.28
N SER A 283 2.64 -25.86 17.10
CA SER A 283 2.13 -25.28 15.85
C SER A 283 3.22 -24.97 14.82
N SER A 284 4.48 -25.26 15.11
CA SER A 284 5.62 -24.87 14.27
C SER A 284 5.62 -25.50 12.87
N GLU A 285 5.07 -26.70 12.69
CA GLU A 285 5.00 -27.37 11.37
C GLU A 285 3.79 -26.93 10.52
N LYS A 286 2.66 -26.52 11.16
CA LYS A 286 1.46 -26.07 10.44
C LYS A 286 1.50 -24.58 10.07
N ASN A 287 2.32 -23.77 10.72
CA ASN A 287 2.34 -22.32 10.56
C ASN A 287 3.29 -21.78 9.48
N ALA A 288 4.12 -22.61 8.86
CA ALA A 288 4.94 -22.14 7.73
C ALA A 288 4.09 -21.65 6.55
N ALA A 289 2.93 -22.27 6.30
CA ALA A 289 1.97 -21.83 5.28
C ALA A 289 1.11 -20.63 5.73
N ALA A 290 0.75 -20.55 7.02
CA ALA A 290 -0.07 -19.46 7.57
C ALA A 290 0.72 -18.16 7.75
N SER A 291 2.04 -18.23 8.01
CA SER A 291 2.87 -17.04 8.15
C SER A 291 3.09 -16.31 6.82
N ALA A 292 3.09 -17.01 5.69
CA ALA A 292 3.11 -16.39 4.36
C ALA A 292 1.83 -15.57 4.10
N GLN A 293 0.66 -16.05 4.57
CA GLN A 293 -0.60 -15.32 4.47
C GLN A 293 -0.71 -14.17 5.48
N ALA A 294 -0.08 -14.27 6.65
CA ALA A 294 -0.07 -13.20 7.66
C ALA A 294 0.80 -12.02 7.24
N VAL A 295 1.92 -12.26 6.54
CA VAL A 295 2.75 -11.19 5.96
C VAL A 295 1.98 -10.44 4.87
N ALA A 296 1.22 -11.14 4.03
CA ALA A 296 0.34 -10.51 3.03
C ALA A 296 -0.81 -9.69 3.65
N ARG A 297 -1.27 -10.03 4.87
CA ARG A 297 -2.29 -9.27 5.61
C ARG A 297 -1.73 -8.09 6.41
N ALA A 298 -0.51 -8.22 6.94
CA ALA A 298 0.15 -7.16 7.71
C ALA A 298 0.62 -6.00 6.82
N TYR A 299 0.83 -6.26 5.53
CA TYR A 299 1.13 -5.26 4.50
C TYR A 299 0.06 -5.37 3.41
N PRO A 300 -1.19 -4.92 3.67
CA PRO A 300 -2.24 -4.93 2.67
C PRO A 300 -1.75 -4.09 1.49
N ASP A 301 -1.88 -4.68 0.31
CA ASP A 301 -1.62 -4.00 -0.96
C ASP A 301 -2.34 -2.64 -0.94
N THR A 302 -1.56 -1.56 -0.92
CA THR A 302 -2.06 -0.18 -0.92
C THR A 302 -2.72 0.19 -2.26
N SER A 303 -2.84 -0.76 -3.19
CA SER A 303 -3.52 -0.60 -4.47
C SER A 303 -5.05 -0.50 -4.36
N ALA A 304 -5.65 -0.76 -3.18
CA ALA A 304 -7.09 -0.58 -2.93
C ALA A 304 -7.48 0.87 -2.54
N VAL A 305 -6.76 1.88 -3.01
CA VAL A 305 -7.29 3.24 -3.02
C VAL A 305 -8.31 3.31 -4.15
N LYS A 306 -9.59 3.15 -3.82
CA LYS A 306 -10.70 3.45 -4.74
C LYS A 306 -10.44 4.81 -5.39
N SER A 307 -10.14 4.83 -6.66
CA SER A 307 -10.03 6.07 -7.41
C SER A 307 -11.41 6.74 -7.45
N LYS A 308 -11.44 8.08 -7.49
CA LYS A 308 -12.71 8.83 -7.68
C LYS A 308 -13.48 8.40 -8.94
N ALA A 309 -12.83 7.72 -9.87
CA ALA A 309 -13.42 7.13 -11.06
C ALA A 309 -14.31 5.91 -10.74
N ASP A 310 -13.94 5.08 -9.76
CA ASP A 310 -14.74 3.92 -9.37
C ASP A 310 -16.04 4.33 -8.68
N VAL A 311 -16.02 5.44 -7.93
CA VAL A 311 -17.21 6.01 -7.28
C VAL A 311 -18.17 6.65 -8.31
N ALA A 312 -17.67 7.15 -9.44
CA ALA A 312 -18.49 7.72 -10.49
C ALA A 312 -19.24 6.65 -11.31
N ILE A 313 -18.64 5.47 -11.48
CA ILE A 313 -19.26 4.33 -12.16
C ILE A 313 -20.41 3.75 -11.32
N GLU A 314 -20.22 3.69 -9.99
CA GLU A 314 -21.27 3.18 -9.07
C GLU A 314 -22.50 4.10 -9.01
N LYS A 315 -22.32 5.42 -9.18
CA LYS A 315 -23.44 6.39 -9.24
C LYS A 315 -24.13 6.49 -10.60
N GLY A 316 -23.45 6.11 -11.69
CA GLY A 316 -24.03 6.12 -13.04
C GLY A 316 -24.99 4.97 -13.33
N ALA A 317 -24.87 3.86 -12.59
CA ALA A 317 -25.70 2.66 -12.80
C ALA A 317 -27.10 2.70 -12.14
N THR A 318 -27.37 3.68 -11.25
CA THR A 318 -28.67 3.81 -10.55
C THR A 318 -29.65 4.79 -11.20
N GLY A 319 -29.31 5.37 -12.36
CA GLY A 319 -30.06 6.45 -13.01
C GLY A 319 -30.87 6.08 -14.26
N LEU A 320 -31.06 4.81 -14.59
CA LEU A 320 -31.91 4.40 -15.68
C LEU A 320 -33.02 3.46 -15.17
N LYS A 321 -34.13 4.09 -14.80
CA LYS A 321 -35.46 3.48 -14.82
C LYS A 321 -36.20 4.02 -16.03
#